data_dbafd8600414f5103721938483f49a2e
#
_entry.id   dbafd8600414f5103721938483f49a2e
#
_cell.length_a   1.000
_cell.length_b   1.000
_cell.length_c   1.000
_cell.angle_alpha   90.00
_cell.angle_beta   90.00
_cell.angle_gamma   90.00
#
_symmetry.space_group_name_H-M   'P 1'
#
loop_
_entity.id
_entity.type
_entity.pdbx_description
1 polymer ?
#
loop_
_entity_poly.entity_id
_entity_poly.type
_entity_poly.pdbx_seq_one_letter_code
_entity_poly.pdbx_strand_id
1 'polypeptide(L)'
;PENFRVTEISEELVRRGHQVTALVGLPNYPTGNIPEEYRHHQNRRQVRNGVEIRRCFEIGRKPGKVGLALNYVSYMLSACHQALWMKKDFDVIYAFSTSPVLMSLPGAFLRALWPKKKLLIYIMDIWPACLAAMNVPETALLYRFMKRVSLRIYGRADKLVYSSKRFQQYLKETHGIIVGDDDYLPQFADGVFEQKLPEKQPDEWTNLVFAGNIGKMQSVDTLIRAAALLKGEKVRWHIIGDGVCEEECRRLADELQLGQQVRFYGRRALEEMPGFYTMADGLLVSMKNDPLVSDTLPGKVQTYMAAGKPVLGSIGGEAAYVIGQAKCGLCAPPENPEALAEMVRAFLACGEEERRAMGERGRIYYEANFTKQRHMDHLEALLKKLAGEESSCGYFN
;
A
#
# COMPACT_ATOMS: atom_id res chain seq x y z
N PRO A 1 8.11 9.74 -2.75
CA PRO A 1 7.76 9.30 -1.41
C PRO A 1 8.03 7.81 -1.27
N GLU A 2 8.73 7.45 -0.23
CA GLU A 2 9.22 6.10 0.05
C GLU A 2 8.11 5.04 0.21
N ASN A 3 6.86 5.48 0.33
CA ASN A 3 5.73 4.60 0.58
C ASN A 3 5.04 4.04 -0.67
N PHE A 4 5.41 4.51 -1.84
CA PHE A 4 4.81 4.08 -3.11
C PHE A 4 5.87 3.44 -4.00
N ARG A 5 5.66 2.20 -4.38
CA ARG A 5 6.59 1.41 -5.22
C ARG A 5 6.82 1.98 -6.62
N VAL A 6 6.17 3.09 -6.97
CA VAL A 6 6.25 3.67 -8.32
C VAL A 6 7.68 4.03 -8.74
N THR A 7 8.52 4.50 -7.81
CA THR A 7 9.93 4.79 -8.10
C THR A 7 10.68 3.51 -8.44
N GLU A 8 10.55 2.48 -7.59
CA GLU A 8 11.19 1.17 -7.80
C GLU A 8 10.73 0.50 -9.11
N ILE A 9 9.43 0.59 -9.41
CA ILE A 9 8.85 0.06 -10.66
C ILE A 9 9.44 0.81 -11.86
N SER A 10 9.51 2.14 -11.80
CA SER A 10 10.02 2.95 -12.91
C SER A 10 11.51 2.70 -13.17
N GLU A 11 12.32 2.64 -12.12
CA GLU A 11 13.75 2.36 -12.21
C GLU A 11 14.03 0.93 -12.70
N GLU A 12 13.22 -0.04 -12.26
CA GLU A 12 13.32 -1.42 -12.72
C GLU A 12 12.95 -1.57 -14.19
N LEU A 13 11.92 -0.86 -14.68
CA LEU A 13 11.59 -0.83 -16.11
C LEU A 13 12.74 -0.27 -16.94
N VAL A 14 13.41 0.80 -16.46
CA VAL A 14 14.62 1.32 -17.13
C VAL A 14 15.74 0.27 -17.15
N ARG A 15 15.98 -0.43 -16.03
CA ARG A 15 16.98 -1.50 -15.95
C ARG A 15 16.70 -2.65 -16.91
N ARG A 16 15.42 -2.89 -17.23
CA ARG A 16 14.96 -3.87 -18.23
C ARG A 16 15.00 -3.38 -19.68
N GLY A 17 15.52 -2.17 -19.89
CA GLY A 17 15.73 -1.60 -21.25
C GLY A 17 14.60 -0.72 -21.75
N HIS A 18 13.58 -0.42 -20.94
CA HIS A 18 12.51 0.49 -21.33
C HIS A 18 12.88 1.96 -21.13
N GLN A 19 12.37 2.83 -21.98
CA GLN A 19 12.43 4.28 -21.78
C GLN A 19 11.23 4.72 -20.94
N VAL A 20 11.48 5.33 -19.78
CA VAL A 20 10.43 5.73 -18.84
C VAL A 20 10.42 7.24 -18.65
N THR A 21 9.28 7.86 -18.94
CA THR A 21 9.00 9.26 -18.60
C THR A 21 7.89 9.29 -17.54
N ALA A 22 8.21 9.75 -16.34
CA ALA A 22 7.28 9.87 -15.23
C ALA A 22 6.70 11.29 -15.14
N LEU A 23 5.37 11.39 -15.28
CA LEU A 23 4.61 12.62 -15.05
C LEU A 23 4.11 12.62 -13.61
N VAL A 24 4.62 13.50 -12.75
CA VAL A 24 4.38 13.49 -11.31
C VAL A 24 4.05 14.89 -10.77
N GLY A 25 3.48 14.97 -9.59
CA GLY A 25 3.29 16.23 -8.86
C GLY A 25 4.58 16.75 -8.21
N LEU A 26 4.47 17.90 -7.56
CA LEU A 26 5.54 18.44 -6.74
C LEU A 26 5.64 17.67 -5.41
N PRO A 27 6.83 17.45 -4.86
CA PRO A 27 6.96 16.88 -3.53
C PRO A 27 6.27 17.79 -2.50
N ASN A 28 5.30 17.25 -1.76
CA ASN A 28 4.61 17.98 -0.69
C ASN A 28 4.13 17.08 0.45
N TYR A 29 4.26 15.80 0.33
CA TYR A 29 3.92 14.82 1.37
C TYR A 29 5.17 14.49 2.23
N PRO A 30 5.05 14.30 3.56
CA PRO A 30 3.82 14.35 4.36
C PRO A 30 3.46 15.76 4.88
N THR A 31 4.37 16.73 4.81
CA THR A 31 4.26 18.04 5.49
C THR A 31 3.24 18.99 4.86
N GLY A 32 2.84 18.74 3.62
CA GLY A 32 2.01 19.65 2.83
C GLY A 32 2.78 20.84 2.24
N ASN A 33 4.07 21.00 2.57
CA ASN A 33 4.92 22.06 2.07
C ASN A 33 5.76 21.58 0.88
N ILE A 34 5.83 22.42 -0.15
CA ILE A 34 6.73 22.17 -1.27
C ILE A 34 8.13 22.64 -0.86
N PRO A 35 9.16 21.76 -0.90
CA PRO A 35 10.54 22.14 -0.60
C PRO A 35 11.03 23.28 -1.49
N GLU A 36 11.92 24.11 -0.96
CA GLU A 36 12.40 25.32 -1.66
C GLU A 36 13.02 25.02 -3.01
N GLU A 37 13.76 23.94 -3.11
CA GLU A 37 14.41 23.46 -4.34
C GLU A 37 13.42 23.13 -5.49
N TYR A 38 12.12 23.02 -5.21
CA TYR A 38 11.07 22.79 -6.22
C TYR A 38 10.16 24.00 -6.42
N ARG A 39 10.41 25.12 -5.72
CA ARG A 39 9.67 26.36 -5.92
C ARG A 39 10.19 27.11 -7.16
N HIS A 40 9.50 28.16 -7.54
CA HIS A 40 9.89 29.06 -8.65
C HIS A 40 10.29 28.35 -9.95
N HIS A 41 9.55 27.28 -10.30
CA HIS A 41 9.80 26.45 -11.49
C HIS A 41 11.12 25.67 -11.52
N GLN A 42 11.82 25.59 -10.39
CA GLN A 42 13.06 24.81 -10.29
C GLN A 42 12.78 23.30 -10.30
N ASN A 43 13.75 22.51 -10.75
CA ASN A 43 13.73 21.05 -10.77
C ASN A 43 12.46 20.42 -11.40
N ARG A 44 11.87 21.11 -12.39
CA ARG A 44 10.67 20.60 -13.10
C ARG A 44 10.98 19.43 -14.02
N ARG A 45 12.21 19.32 -14.49
CA ARG A 45 12.69 18.21 -15.29
C ARG A 45 13.99 17.69 -14.73
N GLN A 46 14.06 16.40 -14.47
CA GLN A 46 15.23 15.73 -13.95
C GLN A 46 15.32 14.34 -14.58
N VAL A 47 16.52 13.79 -14.65
CA VAL A 47 16.74 12.37 -14.91
C VAL A 47 17.29 11.75 -13.64
N ARG A 48 16.66 10.72 -13.13
CA ARG A 48 17.12 9.98 -11.96
C ARG A 48 17.12 8.49 -12.28
N ASN A 49 18.26 7.85 -12.17
CA ASN A 49 18.46 6.42 -12.48
C ASN A 49 17.85 6.02 -13.83
N GLY A 50 18.04 6.90 -14.85
CA GLY A 50 17.52 6.69 -16.21
C GLY A 50 16.04 7.07 -16.41
N VAL A 51 15.28 7.34 -15.35
CA VAL A 51 13.88 7.78 -15.46
C VAL A 51 13.82 9.29 -15.71
N GLU A 52 13.21 9.72 -16.82
CA GLU A 52 12.90 11.13 -17.06
C GLU A 52 11.72 11.55 -16.20
N ILE A 53 11.94 12.47 -15.26
CA ILE A 53 10.90 12.96 -14.34
C ILE A 53 10.45 14.35 -14.79
N ARG A 54 9.15 14.50 -15.03
CA ARG A 54 8.49 15.78 -15.36
C ARG A 54 7.50 16.13 -14.27
N ARG A 55 7.75 17.22 -13.52
CA ARG A 55 6.90 17.66 -12.41
C ARG A 55 5.88 18.68 -12.86
N CYS A 56 4.62 18.35 -12.67
CA CYS A 56 3.49 19.23 -12.88
C CYS A 56 3.35 20.21 -11.71
N PHE A 57 2.73 21.34 -11.97
CA PHE A 57 2.34 22.27 -10.92
C PHE A 57 1.32 21.62 -9.98
N GLU A 58 1.51 21.85 -8.70
CA GLU A 58 0.63 21.34 -7.67
C GLU A 58 0.63 22.31 -6.49
N ILE A 59 -0.55 22.63 -5.97
CA ILE A 59 -0.70 23.37 -4.73
C ILE A 59 -0.37 22.45 -3.56
N GLY A 60 0.54 22.86 -2.67
CA GLY A 60 0.89 22.06 -1.50
C GLY A 60 -0.33 21.65 -0.67
N ARG A 61 -0.32 20.45 -0.12
CA ARG A 61 -1.44 19.85 0.59
C ARG A 61 -1.71 20.55 1.92
N LYS A 62 -2.57 21.56 1.90
CA LYS A 62 -2.98 22.25 3.13
C LYS A 62 -3.98 21.41 3.95
N PRO A 63 -4.04 21.60 5.28
CA PRO A 63 -5.01 20.92 6.13
C PRO A 63 -6.46 21.19 5.68
N GLY A 64 -7.34 20.20 5.92
CA GLY A 64 -8.76 20.29 5.63
C GLY A 64 -9.18 19.86 4.23
N LYS A 65 -10.49 19.64 4.05
CA LYS A 65 -11.07 19.08 2.82
C LYS A 65 -10.83 19.97 1.58
N VAL A 66 -10.88 21.28 1.75
CA VAL A 66 -10.67 22.25 0.66
C VAL A 66 -9.22 22.27 0.22
N GLY A 67 -8.26 22.29 1.16
CA GLY A 67 -6.83 22.24 0.85
C GLY A 67 -6.46 20.96 0.10
N LEU A 68 -7.03 19.84 0.51
CA LEU A 68 -6.86 18.57 -0.16
C LEU A 68 -7.44 18.55 -1.58
N ALA A 69 -8.65 19.09 -1.76
CA ALA A 69 -9.28 19.19 -3.07
C ALA A 69 -8.47 20.07 -4.04
N LEU A 70 -7.98 21.23 -3.57
CA LEU A 70 -7.13 22.12 -4.36
C LEU A 70 -5.81 21.46 -4.78
N ASN A 71 -5.17 20.70 -3.89
CA ASN A 71 -3.99 19.92 -4.21
C ASN A 71 -4.27 18.97 -5.39
N TYR A 72 -5.28 18.14 -5.29
CA TYR A 72 -5.63 17.15 -6.31
C TYR A 72 -6.06 17.76 -7.64
N VAL A 73 -6.91 18.78 -7.61
CA VAL A 73 -7.41 19.43 -8.83
C VAL A 73 -6.29 20.19 -9.54
N SER A 74 -5.42 20.89 -8.80
CA SER A 74 -4.30 21.63 -9.40
C SER A 74 -3.31 20.67 -10.09
N TYR A 75 -2.98 19.53 -9.47
CA TYR A 75 -2.18 18.49 -10.12
C TYR A 75 -2.87 17.97 -11.38
N MET A 76 -4.12 17.54 -11.26
CA MET A 76 -4.89 16.97 -12.39
C MET A 76 -4.90 17.90 -13.61
N LEU A 77 -5.23 19.18 -13.42
CA LEU A 77 -5.30 20.15 -14.49
C LEU A 77 -3.92 20.42 -15.10
N SER A 78 -2.90 20.62 -14.27
CA SER A 78 -1.55 20.88 -14.76
C SER A 78 -0.94 19.67 -15.44
N ALA A 79 -1.22 18.45 -14.97
CA ALA A 79 -0.77 17.22 -15.60
C ALA A 79 -1.45 16.98 -16.95
N CYS A 80 -2.75 17.24 -17.08
CA CYS A 80 -3.45 17.21 -18.38
C CYS A 80 -2.87 18.24 -19.34
N HIS A 81 -2.61 19.47 -18.87
CA HIS A 81 -1.98 20.50 -19.70
C HIS A 81 -0.56 20.07 -20.15
N GLN A 82 0.27 19.61 -19.22
CA GLN A 82 1.63 19.19 -19.56
C GLN A 82 1.65 17.98 -20.52
N ALA A 83 0.72 17.06 -20.35
CA ALA A 83 0.57 15.90 -21.21
C ALA A 83 0.35 16.26 -22.70
N LEU A 84 -0.33 17.38 -22.98
CA LEU A 84 -0.53 17.89 -24.36
C LEU A 84 0.80 18.21 -25.07
N TRP A 85 1.79 18.67 -24.33
CA TRP A 85 3.08 19.14 -24.84
C TRP A 85 4.18 18.06 -24.76
N MET A 86 3.87 16.88 -24.28
CA MET A 86 4.80 15.75 -24.29
C MET A 86 4.99 15.22 -25.71
N LYS A 87 6.20 14.74 -26.01
CA LYS A 87 6.43 13.94 -27.21
C LYS A 87 5.54 12.72 -27.19
N LYS A 88 5.06 12.30 -28.34
CA LYS A 88 4.10 11.21 -28.51
C LYS A 88 4.76 9.94 -29.05
N ASP A 89 6.02 9.78 -28.72
CA ASP A 89 6.87 8.65 -29.10
C ASP A 89 6.83 7.47 -28.10
N PHE A 90 5.91 7.51 -27.15
CA PHE A 90 5.68 6.41 -26.21
C PHE A 90 4.69 5.37 -26.75
N ASP A 91 4.83 4.12 -26.33
CA ASP A 91 3.97 3.01 -26.75
C ASP A 91 2.77 2.84 -25.81
N VAL A 92 3.00 2.87 -24.50
CA VAL A 92 1.99 2.63 -23.47
C VAL A 92 2.00 3.75 -22.42
N ILE A 93 0.80 4.11 -21.98
CA ILE A 93 0.57 4.96 -20.81
C ILE A 93 0.30 4.05 -19.62
N TYR A 94 1.13 4.14 -18.59
CA TYR A 94 0.94 3.43 -17.34
C TYR A 94 0.48 4.41 -16.25
N ALA A 95 -0.75 4.28 -15.79
CA ALA A 95 -1.31 5.12 -14.73
C ALA A 95 -1.31 4.35 -13.39
N PHE A 96 -0.47 4.80 -12.46
CA PHE A 96 -0.43 4.29 -11.09
C PHE A 96 -1.51 4.98 -10.27
N SER A 97 -2.69 4.33 -10.12
CA SER A 97 -3.92 4.93 -9.61
C SER A 97 -4.03 4.75 -8.09
N THR A 98 -3.51 5.73 -7.36
CA THR A 98 -3.79 5.92 -5.93
C THR A 98 -4.98 6.86 -5.74
N SER A 99 -5.35 7.14 -4.48
CA SER A 99 -6.40 8.12 -4.16
C SER A 99 -5.95 9.57 -4.42
N PRO A 100 -6.78 10.37 -5.09
CA PRO A 100 -8.06 10.04 -5.73
C PRO A 100 -7.88 9.48 -7.16
N VAL A 101 -8.91 8.84 -7.69
CA VAL A 101 -8.93 8.35 -9.09
C VAL A 101 -8.61 9.43 -10.13
N LEU A 102 -8.80 10.70 -9.78
CA LEU A 102 -8.44 11.86 -10.63
C LEU A 102 -6.95 11.90 -11.01
N MET A 103 -6.09 11.23 -10.24
CA MET A 103 -4.66 11.08 -10.58
C MET A 103 -4.45 10.29 -11.88
N SER A 104 -5.38 9.44 -12.27
CA SER A 104 -5.36 8.68 -13.53
C SER A 104 -5.98 9.45 -14.71
N LEU A 105 -6.63 10.60 -14.45
CA LEU A 105 -7.29 11.38 -15.50
C LEU A 105 -6.32 11.86 -16.61
N PRO A 106 -5.08 12.30 -16.32
CA PRO A 106 -4.13 12.67 -17.38
C PRO A 106 -3.86 11.53 -18.37
N GLY A 107 -3.74 10.29 -17.88
CA GLY A 107 -3.60 9.09 -18.73
C GLY A 107 -4.85 8.83 -19.56
N ALA A 108 -6.03 8.88 -18.96
CA ALA A 108 -7.31 8.73 -19.67
C ALA A 108 -7.54 9.85 -20.70
N PHE A 109 -7.11 11.06 -20.40
CA PHE A 109 -7.15 12.20 -21.29
C PHE A 109 -6.24 11.99 -22.52
N LEU A 110 -5.00 11.59 -22.31
CA LEU A 110 -4.07 11.24 -23.39
C LEU A 110 -4.65 10.13 -24.27
N ARG A 111 -5.17 9.06 -23.68
CA ARG A 111 -5.80 7.97 -24.42
C ARG A 111 -6.99 8.41 -25.26
N ALA A 112 -7.75 9.39 -24.77
CA ALA A 112 -8.87 9.96 -25.53
C ALA A 112 -8.41 10.79 -26.75
N LEU A 113 -7.33 11.55 -26.60
CA LEU A 113 -6.78 12.36 -27.68
C LEU A 113 -5.99 11.54 -28.72
N TRP A 114 -5.33 10.48 -28.28
CA TRP A 114 -4.52 9.60 -29.14
C TRP A 114 -4.98 8.14 -29.01
N PRO A 115 -6.07 7.76 -29.74
CA PRO A 115 -6.68 6.43 -29.62
C PRO A 115 -5.76 5.25 -30.01
N LYS A 116 -4.65 5.51 -30.68
CA LYS A 116 -3.64 4.48 -30.99
C LYS A 116 -2.74 4.15 -29.82
N LYS A 117 -2.60 5.07 -28.83
CA LYS A 117 -1.79 4.86 -27.64
C LYS A 117 -2.58 4.06 -26.59
N LYS A 118 -1.97 3.08 -25.99
CA LYS A 118 -2.61 2.17 -25.05
C LYS A 118 -2.51 2.69 -23.62
N LEU A 119 -3.52 2.42 -22.82
CA LEU A 119 -3.59 2.83 -21.41
C LEU A 119 -3.77 1.61 -20.50
N LEU A 120 -2.82 1.39 -19.61
CA LEU A 120 -2.94 0.51 -18.47
C LEU A 120 -3.16 1.35 -17.21
N ILE A 121 -4.22 1.05 -16.45
CA ILE A 121 -4.45 1.65 -15.13
C ILE A 121 -4.24 0.58 -14.08
N TYR A 122 -3.30 0.83 -13.15
CA TYR A 122 -3.06 -0.01 -11.98
C TYR A 122 -3.81 0.55 -10.77
N ILE A 123 -4.84 -0.16 -10.34
CA ILE A 123 -5.76 0.26 -9.29
C ILE A 123 -5.18 -0.16 -7.93
N MET A 124 -4.76 0.85 -7.16
CA MET A 124 -4.27 0.69 -5.79
C MET A 124 -5.35 0.97 -4.75
N ASP A 125 -6.27 1.87 -5.09
CA ASP A 125 -7.41 2.28 -4.27
C ASP A 125 -8.68 2.27 -5.10
N ILE A 126 -9.76 1.74 -4.55
CA ILE A 126 -11.05 1.66 -5.23
C ILE A 126 -11.89 2.93 -5.05
N TRP A 127 -12.32 3.49 -6.16
CA TRP A 127 -13.14 4.71 -6.20
C TRP A 127 -14.52 4.43 -6.81
N PRO A 128 -15.60 5.00 -6.24
CA PRO A 128 -15.64 6.04 -5.19
C PRO A 128 -15.65 5.54 -3.74
N ALA A 129 -15.48 4.25 -3.46
CA ALA A 129 -15.56 3.70 -2.09
C ALA A 129 -14.68 4.45 -1.08
N CYS A 130 -13.49 4.95 -1.50
CA CYS A 130 -12.63 5.78 -0.67
C CYS A 130 -13.30 7.03 -0.07
N LEU A 131 -14.40 7.50 -0.64
CA LEU A 131 -15.20 8.60 -0.08
C LEU A 131 -15.98 8.17 1.16
N ALA A 132 -16.38 6.91 1.27
CA ALA A 132 -17.05 6.39 2.46
C ALA A 132 -16.12 6.47 3.68
N ALA A 133 -14.83 6.15 3.53
CA ALA A 133 -13.81 6.34 4.57
C ALA A 133 -13.64 7.82 5.01
N MET A 134 -14.11 8.76 4.20
CA MET A 134 -14.16 10.20 4.51
C MET A 134 -15.54 10.65 5.05
N ASN A 135 -16.40 9.70 5.45
CA ASN A 135 -17.78 9.93 5.90
C ASN A 135 -18.67 10.60 4.83
N VAL A 136 -18.47 10.27 3.55
CA VAL A 136 -19.35 10.67 2.45
C VAL A 136 -20.23 9.48 2.09
N PRO A 137 -21.54 9.50 2.42
CA PRO A 137 -22.42 8.37 2.15
C PRO A 137 -22.64 8.17 0.65
N GLU A 138 -22.97 6.95 0.25
CA GLU A 138 -23.19 6.59 -1.16
C GLU A 138 -24.36 7.37 -1.82
N THR A 139 -25.29 7.80 -1.02
CA THR A 139 -26.43 8.63 -1.44
C THR A 139 -26.05 10.06 -1.77
N ALA A 140 -24.87 10.54 -1.34
CA ALA A 140 -24.42 11.89 -1.56
C ALA A 140 -24.18 12.18 -3.05
N LEU A 141 -24.49 13.41 -3.47
CA LEU A 141 -24.26 13.86 -4.85
C LEU A 141 -22.78 13.74 -5.25
N LEU A 142 -21.87 14.03 -4.33
CA LEU A 142 -20.42 13.88 -4.55
C LEU A 142 -20.04 12.42 -4.85
N TYR A 143 -20.56 11.47 -4.07
CA TYR A 143 -20.29 10.05 -4.30
C TYR A 143 -20.80 9.61 -5.68
N ARG A 144 -22.04 9.97 -6.01
CA ARG A 144 -22.65 9.65 -7.33
C ARG A 144 -21.92 10.32 -8.49
N PHE A 145 -21.44 11.55 -8.30
CA PHE A 145 -20.61 12.24 -9.29
C PHE A 145 -19.26 11.50 -9.47
N MET A 146 -18.56 11.21 -8.39
CA MET A 146 -17.27 10.50 -8.45
C MET A 146 -17.40 9.09 -8.99
N LYS A 147 -18.52 8.40 -8.74
CA LYS A 147 -18.82 7.10 -9.38
C LYS A 147 -18.85 7.23 -10.91
N ARG A 148 -19.49 8.26 -11.44
CA ARG A 148 -19.51 8.51 -12.90
C ARG A 148 -18.12 8.88 -13.43
N VAL A 149 -17.37 9.66 -12.67
CA VAL A 149 -15.98 10.03 -13.03
C VAL A 149 -15.08 8.79 -13.05
N SER A 150 -15.13 7.96 -12.01
CA SER A 150 -14.35 6.70 -11.93
C SER A 150 -14.68 5.78 -13.11
N LEU A 151 -15.96 5.57 -13.38
CA LEU A 151 -16.41 4.74 -14.50
C LEU A 151 -15.87 5.25 -15.84
N ARG A 152 -15.88 6.58 -16.07
CA ARG A 152 -15.33 7.16 -17.30
C ARG A 152 -13.81 7.02 -17.42
N ILE A 153 -13.09 7.14 -16.31
CA ILE A 153 -11.64 6.97 -16.29
C ILE A 153 -11.28 5.49 -16.53
N TYR A 154 -11.88 4.59 -15.78
CA TYR A 154 -11.64 3.13 -15.94
C TYR A 154 -12.05 2.63 -17.32
N GLY A 155 -13.19 3.10 -17.83
CA GLY A 155 -13.67 2.73 -19.17
C GLY A 155 -12.81 3.25 -20.35
N ARG A 156 -11.81 4.09 -20.06
CA ARG A 156 -10.82 4.51 -21.08
C ARG A 156 -9.58 3.62 -21.13
N ALA A 157 -9.37 2.80 -20.11
CA ALA A 157 -8.24 1.89 -20.08
C ALA A 157 -8.39 0.76 -21.11
N ASP A 158 -7.31 0.43 -21.78
CA ASP A 158 -7.21 -0.78 -22.60
C ASP A 158 -6.99 -2.00 -21.67
N LYS A 159 -6.39 -1.77 -20.49
CA LYS A 159 -6.17 -2.76 -19.45
C LYS A 159 -6.32 -2.14 -18.07
N LEU A 160 -7.06 -2.81 -17.21
CA LEU A 160 -7.11 -2.54 -15.77
C LEU A 160 -6.38 -3.66 -15.04
N VAL A 161 -5.49 -3.32 -14.13
CA VAL A 161 -4.87 -4.26 -13.20
C VAL A 161 -5.13 -3.79 -11.77
N TYR A 162 -5.18 -4.71 -10.81
CA TYR A 162 -5.63 -4.42 -9.46
C TYR A 162 -4.73 -5.09 -8.40
N SER A 163 -4.57 -4.42 -7.25
CA SER A 163 -3.63 -4.81 -6.19
C SER A 163 -4.22 -5.75 -5.13
N SER A 164 -5.54 -5.90 -5.06
CA SER A 164 -6.24 -6.76 -4.10
C SER A 164 -7.32 -7.57 -4.81
N LYS A 165 -7.43 -8.87 -4.54
CA LYS A 165 -8.39 -9.76 -5.25
C LYS A 165 -9.85 -9.32 -5.08
N ARG A 166 -10.20 -8.75 -3.94
CA ARG A 166 -11.56 -8.24 -3.70
C ARG A 166 -11.94 -7.06 -4.58
N PHE A 167 -10.97 -6.35 -5.17
CA PHE A 167 -11.26 -5.27 -6.12
C PHE A 167 -11.95 -5.78 -7.40
N GLN A 168 -11.72 -7.03 -7.78
CA GLN A 168 -12.43 -7.66 -8.90
C GLN A 168 -13.95 -7.65 -8.70
N GLN A 169 -14.41 -8.08 -7.53
CA GLN A 169 -15.82 -8.07 -7.18
C GLN A 169 -16.38 -6.65 -7.13
N TYR A 170 -15.65 -5.72 -6.49
CA TYR A 170 -16.06 -4.33 -6.42
C TYR A 170 -16.22 -3.67 -7.80
N LEU A 171 -15.26 -3.87 -8.69
CA LEU A 171 -15.31 -3.33 -10.06
C LEU A 171 -16.52 -3.86 -10.82
N LYS A 172 -16.82 -5.15 -10.68
CA LYS A 172 -18.01 -5.79 -11.27
C LYS A 172 -19.31 -5.21 -10.71
N GLU A 173 -19.45 -5.16 -9.40
CA GLU A 173 -20.70 -4.73 -8.73
C GLU A 173 -20.95 -3.23 -8.85
N THR A 174 -19.90 -2.42 -8.68
CA THR A 174 -20.04 -0.95 -8.63
C THR A 174 -20.01 -0.31 -10.02
N HIS A 175 -19.21 -0.86 -10.93
CA HIS A 175 -18.97 -0.27 -12.25
C HIS A 175 -19.40 -1.13 -13.42
N GLY A 176 -19.78 -2.39 -13.20
CA GLY A 176 -20.08 -3.35 -14.28
C GLY A 176 -18.82 -3.74 -15.08
N ILE A 177 -17.63 -3.52 -14.54
CA ILE A 177 -16.37 -3.81 -15.19
C ILE A 177 -15.89 -5.20 -14.78
N ILE A 178 -15.65 -6.06 -15.78
CA ILE A 178 -15.14 -7.42 -15.57
C ILE A 178 -13.64 -7.39 -15.84
N VAL A 179 -12.85 -7.80 -14.84
CA VAL A 179 -11.41 -8.04 -14.93
C VAL A 179 -11.12 -9.50 -14.63
N GLY A 180 -10.04 -10.06 -15.20
CA GLY A 180 -9.66 -11.47 -15.02
C GLY A 180 -8.67 -11.67 -13.87
N ASP A 181 -8.40 -12.92 -13.52
CA ASP A 181 -7.40 -13.26 -12.51
C ASP A 181 -5.98 -12.88 -12.96
N ASP A 182 -5.72 -12.91 -14.26
CA ASP A 182 -4.46 -12.45 -14.87
C ASP A 182 -4.25 -10.93 -14.74
N ASP A 183 -5.24 -10.19 -14.25
CA ASP A 183 -5.17 -8.76 -14.01
C ASP A 183 -4.80 -8.44 -12.56
N TYR A 184 -4.65 -9.47 -11.73
CA TYR A 184 -4.21 -9.34 -10.35
C TYR A 184 -2.71 -9.09 -10.29
N LEU A 185 -2.33 -7.92 -9.82
CA LEU A 185 -0.94 -7.48 -9.69
C LEU A 185 -0.70 -7.00 -8.24
N PRO A 186 -0.45 -7.91 -7.29
CA PRO A 186 -0.22 -7.53 -5.91
C PRO A 186 1.07 -6.72 -5.74
N GLN A 187 1.11 -5.90 -4.69
CA GLN A 187 2.34 -5.19 -4.31
C GLN A 187 3.39 -6.17 -3.77
N PHE A 188 4.64 -5.73 -3.80
CA PHE A 188 5.79 -6.44 -3.23
C PHE A 188 6.33 -5.73 -1.98
N ALA A 189 7.08 -6.45 -1.16
CA ALA A 189 7.78 -5.87 -0.02
C ALA A 189 8.99 -5.03 -0.46
N ASP A 190 9.51 -4.22 0.46
CA ASP A 190 10.79 -3.56 0.24
C ASP A 190 11.92 -4.58 0.25
N GLY A 191 12.91 -4.40 -0.64
CA GLY A 191 14.01 -5.34 -0.82
C GLY A 191 14.85 -5.58 0.45
N VAL A 192 14.84 -4.65 1.41
CA VAL A 192 15.48 -4.81 2.71
C VAL A 192 14.90 -5.98 3.51
N PHE A 193 13.63 -6.34 3.28
CA PHE A 193 12.95 -7.45 3.95
C PHE A 193 12.99 -8.77 3.16
N GLU A 194 13.43 -8.74 1.92
CA GLU A 194 13.62 -9.96 1.13
C GLU A 194 14.88 -10.74 1.56
N GLN A 195 15.77 -10.11 2.30
CA GLN A 195 16.93 -10.77 2.89
C GLN A 195 16.52 -11.56 4.13
N LYS A 196 17.23 -12.69 4.38
CA LYS A 196 17.02 -13.46 5.61
C LYS A 196 17.42 -12.62 6.82
N LEU A 197 16.51 -12.47 7.76
CA LEU A 197 16.81 -11.79 9.02
C LEU A 197 17.79 -12.62 9.86
N PRO A 198 18.65 -11.96 10.68
CA PRO A 198 19.44 -12.65 11.69
C PRO A 198 18.56 -13.43 12.69
N GLU A 199 19.16 -14.39 13.34
CA GLU A 199 18.47 -15.11 14.42
C GLU A 199 18.20 -14.19 15.61
N LYS A 200 17.01 -14.33 16.18
CA LYS A 200 16.62 -13.59 17.37
C LYS A 200 17.48 -14.03 18.56
N GLN A 201 17.96 -13.06 19.33
CA GLN A 201 18.58 -13.36 20.62
C GLN A 201 17.52 -13.83 21.63
N PRO A 202 17.84 -14.81 22.49
CA PRO A 202 16.93 -15.26 23.53
C PRO A 202 16.41 -14.10 24.39
N ASP A 203 15.09 -14.05 24.61
CA ASP A 203 14.43 -13.08 25.47
C ASP A 203 13.37 -13.81 26.32
N GLU A 204 13.22 -13.41 27.57
CA GLU A 204 12.16 -13.93 28.44
C GLU A 204 10.76 -13.45 28.03
N TRP A 205 10.70 -12.40 27.19
CA TRP A 205 9.48 -11.78 26.75
C TRP A 205 9.14 -12.18 25.32
N THR A 206 7.86 -12.40 25.07
CA THR A 206 7.38 -12.47 23.69
C THR A 206 7.22 -11.05 23.18
N ASN A 207 7.95 -10.71 22.11
CA ASN A 207 7.98 -9.39 21.53
C ASN A 207 7.05 -9.31 20.31
N LEU A 208 6.02 -8.50 20.40
CA LEU A 208 5.07 -8.22 19.33
C LEU A 208 5.36 -6.84 18.76
N VAL A 209 5.53 -6.73 17.44
CA VAL A 209 5.96 -5.48 16.78
C VAL A 209 4.91 -5.01 15.80
N PHE A 210 4.43 -3.78 16.00
CA PHE A 210 3.66 -3.02 15.01
C PHE A 210 4.60 -2.00 14.36
N ALA A 211 4.59 -1.93 13.02
CA ALA A 211 5.38 -0.95 12.28
C ALA A 211 4.56 -0.24 11.21
N GLY A 212 4.54 1.09 11.25
CA GLY A 212 3.93 1.94 10.23
C GLY A 212 3.14 3.12 10.77
N ASN A 213 2.33 3.73 9.92
CA ASN A 213 1.52 4.90 10.27
C ASN A 213 0.59 4.61 11.46
N ILE A 214 0.55 5.52 12.45
CA ILE A 214 -0.38 5.50 13.58
C ILE A 214 -1.54 6.46 13.25
N GLY A 215 -2.31 6.06 12.25
CA GLY A 215 -3.46 6.82 11.77
C GLY A 215 -4.78 6.22 12.21
N LYS A 216 -5.88 6.94 11.89
CA LYS A 216 -7.23 6.51 12.27
C LYS A 216 -7.63 5.14 11.73
N MET A 217 -7.17 4.80 10.52
CA MET A 217 -7.53 3.53 9.87
C MET A 217 -6.76 2.33 10.41
N GLN A 218 -5.63 2.55 11.10
CA GLN A 218 -4.79 1.48 11.64
C GLN A 218 -5.25 0.97 13.01
N SER A 219 -6.19 1.65 13.66
CA SER A 219 -6.79 1.24 14.96
C SER A 219 -5.75 0.72 15.97
N VAL A 220 -4.67 1.49 16.18
CA VAL A 220 -3.58 1.13 17.10
C VAL A 220 -4.05 1.12 18.56
N ASP A 221 -5.07 1.91 18.88
CA ASP A 221 -5.76 1.90 20.17
C ASP A 221 -6.30 0.50 20.54
N THR A 222 -6.75 -0.29 19.54
CA THR A 222 -7.16 -1.69 19.77
C THR A 222 -6.00 -2.54 20.27
N LEU A 223 -4.79 -2.34 19.75
CA LEU A 223 -3.58 -3.05 20.21
C LEU A 223 -3.27 -2.69 21.67
N ILE A 224 -3.39 -1.41 22.03
CA ILE A 224 -3.10 -0.92 23.38
C ILE A 224 -4.12 -1.44 24.39
N ARG A 225 -5.41 -1.47 24.02
CA ARG A 225 -6.47 -2.04 24.86
C ARG A 225 -6.29 -3.55 25.06
N ALA A 226 -5.90 -4.28 24.01
CA ALA A 226 -5.58 -5.70 24.13
C ALA A 226 -4.36 -5.93 25.02
N ALA A 227 -3.34 -5.08 24.96
CA ALA A 227 -2.19 -5.15 25.87
C ALA A 227 -2.60 -4.98 27.33
N ALA A 228 -3.60 -4.13 27.63
CA ALA A 228 -4.13 -3.97 28.97
C ALA A 228 -4.82 -5.24 29.52
N LEU A 229 -5.45 -6.03 28.65
CA LEU A 229 -6.07 -7.30 29.01
C LEU A 229 -5.04 -8.44 29.24
N LEU A 230 -3.78 -8.19 28.87
CA LEU A 230 -2.66 -9.11 29.00
C LEU A 230 -1.64 -8.64 30.06
N LYS A 231 -2.07 -7.76 30.99
CA LYS A 231 -1.25 -7.38 32.14
C LYS A 231 -0.87 -8.61 32.97
N GLY A 232 0.42 -8.72 33.29
CA GLY A 232 0.94 -9.88 34.01
C GLY A 232 1.46 -11.02 33.10
N GLU A 233 1.16 -11.01 31.84
CA GLU A 233 1.75 -11.95 30.90
C GLU A 233 3.09 -11.41 30.36
N LYS A 234 4.05 -12.30 30.05
CA LYS A 234 5.37 -11.93 29.54
C LYS A 234 5.31 -11.55 28.06
N VAL A 235 4.55 -10.52 27.71
CA VAL A 235 4.41 -10.00 26.34
C VAL A 235 4.71 -8.50 26.29
N ARG A 236 5.53 -8.08 25.34
CA ARG A 236 5.84 -6.67 25.06
C ARG A 236 5.33 -6.28 23.69
N TRP A 237 4.80 -5.07 23.61
CA TRP A 237 4.27 -4.47 22.40
C TRP A 237 5.16 -3.31 21.99
N HIS A 238 5.76 -3.42 20.81
CA HIS A 238 6.65 -2.42 20.25
C HIS A 238 5.92 -1.71 19.13
N ILE A 239 5.66 -0.42 19.32
CA ILE A 239 4.93 0.42 18.36
C ILE A 239 5.95 1.34 17.66
N ILE A 240 6.22 1.07 16.39
CA ILE A 240 7.16 1.83 15.57
C ILE A 240 6.38 2.62 14.52
N GLY A 241 6.62 3.91 14.43
CA GLY A 241 5.98 4.82 13.51
C GLY A 241 5.47 6.08 14.16
N ASP A 242 4.85 6.92 13.36
CA ASP A 242 4.23 8.18 13.74
C ASP A 242 2.85 8.31 13.08
N GLY A 243 2.10 9.33 13.43
CA GLY A 243 0.82 9.63 12.81
C GLY A 243 -0.13 10.43 13.69
N VAL A 244 -1.27 10.79 13.11
CA VAL A 244 -2.24 11.71 13.75
C VAL A 244 -2.86 11.19 15.04
N CYS A 245 -2.79 9.88 15.30
CA CYS A 245 -3.31 9.25 16.50
C CYS A 245 -2.20 8.87 17.51
N GLU A 246 -0.93 9.22 17.26
CA GLU A 246 0.17 8.81 18.14
C GLU A 246 0.02 9.35 19.56
N GLU A 247 -0.27 10.64 19.73
CA GLU A 247 -0.44 11.25 21.05
C GLU A 247 -1.62 10.64 21.83
N GLU A 248 -2.72 10.37 21.14
CA GLU A 248 -3.88 9.72 21.74
C GLU A 248 -3.55 8.29 22.20
N CYS A 249 -2.81 7.55 21.37
CA CYS A 249 -2.36 6.20 21.71
C CYS A 249 -1.39 6.20 22.90
N ARG A 250 -0.46 7.13 23.00
CA ARG A 250 0.46 7.27 24.14
C ARG A 250 -0.31 7.57 25.42
N ARG A 251 -1.21 8.56 25.38
CA ARG A 251 -2.07 8.89 26.52
C ARG A 251 -2.90 7.69 26.98
N LEU A 252 -3.49 6.94 26.05
CA LEU A 252 -4.24 5.73 26.37
C LEU A 252 -3.36 4.67 27.07
N ALA A 253 -2.13 4.48 26.62
CA ALA A 253 -1.19 3.56 27.25
C ALA A 253 -0.80 4.01 28.67
N ASP A 254 -0.65 5.30 28.91
CA ASP A 254 -0.35 5.89 30.23
C ASP A 254 -1.57 5.74 31.17
N GLU A 255 -2.78 6.07 30.72
CA GLU A 255 -4.03 5.90 31.46
C GLU A 255 -4.25 4.44 31.87
N LEU A 256 -3.89 3.50 30.99
CA LEU A 256 -3.95 2.07 31.24
C LEU A 256 -2.71 1.54 31.99
N GLN A 257 -1.75 2.38 32.37
CA GLN A 257 -0.52 2.02 33.12
C GLN A 257 0.29 0.89 32.45
N LEU A 258 0.57 1.02 31.14
CA LEU A 258 1.23 0.00 30.32
C LEU A 258 2.73 0.27 30.05
N GLY A 259 3.36 1.21 30.76
CA GLY A 259 4.72 1.68 30.46
C GLY A 259 5.81 0.61 30.39
N GLN A 260 5.62 -0.55 31.03
CA GLN A 260 6.55 -1.69 30.94
C GLN A 260 6.26 -2.62 29.74
N GLN A 261 5.01 -2.66 29.29
CA GLN A 261 4.55 -3.59 28.27
C GLN A 261 4.43 -2.96 26.89
N VAL A 262 4.08 -1.65 26.78
CA VAL A 262 3.92 -0.95 25.50
C VAL A 262 5.02 0.08 25.36
N ARG A 263 5.81 -0.04 24.30
CA ARG A 263 6.93 0.85 24.00
C ARG A 263 6.74 1.54 22.65
N PHE A 264 6.76 2.86 22.63
CA PHE A 264 6.68 3.67 21.44
C PHE A 264 8.07 4.15 21.00
N TYR A 265 8.42 3.91 19.76
CA TYR A 265 9.75 4.25 19.22
C TYR A 265 9.74 5.48 18.32
N GLY A 266 8.55 6.00 17.96
CA GLY A 266 8.43 7.04 16.94
C GLY A 266 8.80 6.54 15.56
N ARG A 267 8.94 7.46 14.61
CA ARG A 267 9.36 7.14 13.25
C ARG A 267 10.82 6.68 13.22
N ARG A 268 11.07 5.59 12.51
CA ARG A 268 12.42 5.01 12.30
C ARG A 268 12.75 4.96 10.82
N ALA A 269 14.04 4.97 10.51
CA ALA A 269 14.52 4.77 9.15
C ALA A 269 14.25 3.34 8.67
N LEU A 270 14.10 3.17 7.36
CA LEU A 270 13.80 1.85 6.77
C LEU A 270 14.91 0.84 7.07
N GLU A 271 16.13 1.30 7.10
CA GLU A 271 17.35 0.51 7.36
C GLU A 271 17.42 -0.03 8.80
N GLU A 272 16.72 0.59 9.75
CA GLU A 272 16.62 0.13 11.14
C GLU A 272 15.56 -0.98 11.32
N MET A 273 14.61 -1.08 10.39
CA MET A 273 13.45 -1.97 10.52
C MET A 273 13.79 -3.46 10.59
N PRO A 274 14.81 -3.99 9.86
CA PRO A 274 15.23 -5.37 10.02
C PRO A 274 15.61 -5.73 11.46
N GLY A 275 16.23 -4.80 12.22
CA GLY A 275 16.54 -4.99 13.63
C GLY A 275 15.30 -5.19 14.51
N PHE A 276 14.25 -4.37 14.29
CA PHE A 276 12.98 -4.51 14.98
C PHE A 276 12.26 -5.83 14.61
N TYR A 277 12.35 -6.26 13.35
CA TYR A 277 11.72 -7.51 12.93
C TYR A 277 12.51 -8.74 13.41
N THR A 278 13.84 -8.62 13.54
CA THR A 278 14.67 -9.68 14.12
C THR A 278 14.24 -10.00 15.55
N MET A 279 14.04 -8.98 16.39
CA MET A 279 13.62 -9.20 17.78
C MET A 279 12.17 -9.67 17.93
N ALA A 280 11.34 -9.51 16.90
CA ALA A 280 9.92 -9.86 16.97
C ALA A 280 9.69 -11.38 17.00
N ASP A 281 8.76 -11.83 17.82
CA ASP A 281 8.16 -13.17 17.77
C ASP A 281 6.95 -13.18 16.85
N GLY A 282 6.23 -12.05 16.75
CA GLY A 282 5.12 -11.83 15.83
C GLY A 282 5.01 -10.38 15.41
N LEU A 283 4.57 -10.16 14.18
CA LEU A 283 4.35 -8.83 13.62
C LEU A 283 2.86 -8.51 13.56
N LEU A 284 2.50 -7.34 14.11
CA LEU A 284 1.12 -6.92 14.31
C LEU A 284 0.60 -6.10 13.13
N VAL A 285 -0.54 -6.47 12.61
CA VAL A 285 -1.32 -5.65 11.70
C VAL A 285 -2.70 -5.38 12.30
N SER A 286 -3.08 -4.12 12.36
CA SER A 286 -4.38 -3.70 12.89
C SER A 286 -5.00 -2.69 11.93
N MET A 287 -6.30 -2.83 11.70
CA MET A 287 -7.08 -1.95 10.83
C MET A 287 -8.49 -1.80 11.39
N LYS A 288 -9.17 -0.72 11.03
CA LYS A 288 -10.58 -0.52 11.35
C LYS A 288 -11.50 -1.52 10.66
N ASN A 289 -12.65 -1.74 11.25
CA ASN A 289 -13.73 -2.51 10.66
C ASN A 289 -14.47 -1.66 9.62
N ASP A 290 -13.87 -1.50 8.47
CA ASP A 290 -14.39 -0.70 7.36
C ASP A 290 -14.38 -1.55 6.07
N PRO A 291 -15.47 -1.57 5.30
CA PRO A 291 -15.55 -2.38 4.08
C PRO A 291 -14.42 -2.09 3.09
N LEU A 292 -14.05 -0.82 2.91
CA LEU A 292 -12.96 -0.43 2.02
C LEU A 292 -11.62 -1.00 2.46
N VAL A 293 -11.37 -0.93 3.78
CA VAL A 293 -10.15 -1.50 4.39
C VAL A 293 -10.14 -3.01 4.22
N SER A 294 -11.29 -3.64 4.41
CA SER A 294 -11.47 -5.10 4.25
C SER A 294 -11.19 -5.57 2.82
N ASP A 295 -11.43 -4.75 1.82
CA ASP A 295 -11.18 -5.09 0.42
C ASP A 295 -9.72 -4.85 -0.01
N THR A 296 -8.93 -4.18 0.81
CA THR A 296 -7.53 -3.86 0.51
C THR A 296 -6.57 -4.87 1.16
N LEU A 297 -5.53 -5.28 0.43
CA LEU A 297 -4.40 -6.02 1.01
C LEU A 297 -3.32 -5.01 1.46
N PRO A 298 -3.17 -4.77 2.79
CA PRO A 298 -2.17 -3.82 3.27
C PRO A 298 -0.75 -4.32 2.99
N GLY A 299 0.13 -3.46 2.48
CA GLY A 299 1.52 -3.79 2.19
C GLY A 299 2.33 -4.33 3.38
N LYS A 300 1.88 -4.07 4.62
CA LYS A 300 2.46 -4.66 5.83
C LYS A 300 2.39 -6.19 5.84
N VAL A 301 1.28 -6.76 5.36
CA VAL A 301 1.12 -8.23 5.33
C VAL A 301 2.20 -8.86 4.45
N GLN A 302 2.40 -8.30 3.25
CA GLN A 302 3.44 -8.77 2.33
C GLN A 302 4.84 -8.56 2.93
N THR A 303 5.09 -7.41 3.55
CA THR A 303 6.38 -7.11 4.21
C THR A 303 6.67 -8.08 5.35
N TYR A 304 5.67 -8.42 6.17
CA TYR A 304 5.82 -9.32 7.30
C TYR A 304 6.05 -10.77 6.87
N MET A 305 5.35 -11.19 5.80
CA MET A 305 5.61 -12.47 5.15
C MET A 305 7.02 -12.53 4.56
N ALA A 306 7.47 -11.46 3.87
CA ALA A 306 8.83 -11.37 3.33
C ALA A 306 9.90 -11.45 4.42
N ALA A 307 9.64 -10.89 5.58
CA ALA A 307 10.52 -10.98 6.75
C ALA A 307 10.53 -12.36 7.43
N GLY A 308 9.65 -13.28 7.01
CA GLY A 308 9.58 -14.64 7.57
C GLY A 308 9.12 -14.67 9.03
N LYS A 309 8.26 -13.73 9.44
CA LYS A 309 7.73 -13.65 10.81
C LYS A 309 6.23 -13.96 10.85
N PRO A 310 5.73 -14.56 11.94
CA PRO A 310 4.30 -14.74 12.15
C PRO A 310 3.53 -13.42 12.05
N VAL A 311 2.38 -13.42 11.37
CA VAL A 311 1.53 -12.24 11.22
C VAL A 311 0.33 -12.35 12.15
N LEU A 312 0.19 -11.41 13.08
CA LEU A 312 -0.91 -11.35 14.03
C LEU A 312 -1.82 -10.19 13.67
N GLY A 313 -3.03 -10.50 13.19
CA GLY A 313 -3.95 -9.53 12.62
C GLY A 313 -5.16 -9.21 13.50
N SER A 314 -5.37 -7.94 13.88
CA SER A 314 -6.70 -7.40 14.23
C SER A 314 -7.30 -6.81 12.96
N ILE A 315 -7.74 -7.69 12.05
CA ILE A 315 -8.05 -7.34 10.66
C ILE A 315 -8.99 -8.38 10.03
N GLY A 316 -9.83 -7.91 9.09
CA GLY A 316 -10.74 -8.77 8.32
C GLY A 316 -10.40 -8.80 6.83
N GLY A 317 -11.35 -9.30 6.06
CA GLY A 317 -11.35 -9.18 4.61
C GLY A 317 -10.20 -9.89 3.89
N GLU A 318 -9.63 -9.24 2.89
CA GLU A 318 -8.57 -9.79 2.03
C GLU A 318 -7.31 -10.15 2.83
N ALA A 319 -6.91 -9.30 3.78
CA ALA A 319 -5.72 -9.56 4.57
C ALA A 319 -5.86 -10.80 5.47
N ALA A 320 -6.99 -10.95 6.15
CA ALA A 320 -7.27 -12.14 6.97
C ALA A 320 -7.33 -13.41 6.10
N TYR A 321 -7.93 -13.31 4.91
CA TYR A 321 -7.96 -14.40 3.95
C TYR A 321 -6.54 -14.83 3.52
N VAL A 322 -5.69 -13.88 3.15
CA VAL A 322 -4.31 -14.15 2.73
C VAL A 322 -3.48 -14.76 3.85
N ILE A 323 -3.58 -14.22 5.09
CA ILE A 323 -2.88 -14.77 6.28
C ILE A 323 -3.34 -16.21 6.54
N GLY A 324 -4.64 -16.48 6.44
CA GLY A 324 -5.22 -17.81 6.61
C GLY A 324 -4.79 -18.79 5.52
N GLN A 325 -4.79 -18.38 4.24
CA GLN A 325 -4.32 -19.21 3.12
C GLN A 325 -2.83 -19.57 3.26
N ALA A 326 -2.02 -18.60 3.64
CA ALA A 326 -0.60 -18.83 3.89
C ALA A 326 -0.31 -19.63 5.17
N LYS A 327 -1.29 -19.76 6.08
CA LYS A 327 -1.12 -20.35 7.42
C LYS A 327 0.06 -19.73 8.18
N CYS A 328 0.26 -18.44 7.99
CA CYS A 328 1.44 -17.71 8.46
C CYS A 328 1.19 -16.92 9.75
N GLY A 329 0.03 -17.12 10.37
CA GLY A 329 -0.32 -16.39 11.59
C GLY A 329 -1.76 -16.58 12.00
N LEU A 330 -2.23 -15.69 12.88
CA LEU A 330 -3.56 -15.71 13.47
C LEU A 330 -4.26 -14.37 13.22
N CYS A 331 -5.59 -14.40 13.13
CA CYS A 331 -6.40 -13.20 12.98
C CYS A 331 -7.54 -13.15 13.98
N ALA A 332 -7.76 -11.97 14.55
CA ALA A 332 -8.93 -11.61 15.36
C ALA A 332 -9.78 -10.60 14.58
N PRO A 333 -11.09 -10.50 14.86
CA PRO A 333 -11.94 -9.46 14.31
C PRO A 333 -11.34 -8.06 14.54
N PRO A 334 -11.45 -7.13 13.55
CA PRO A 334 -10.96 -5.77 13.72
C PRO A 334 -11.72 -5.04 14.82
N GLU A 335 -11.04 -4.08 15.47
CA GLU A 335 -11.60 -3.24 16.55
C GLU A 335 -12.19 -4.03 17.75
N ASN A 336 -11.68 -5.24 18.00
CA ASN A 336 -12.11 -6.07 19.13
C ASN A 336 -10.89 -6.44 20.01
N PRO A 337 -10.62 -5.66 21.07
CA PRO A 337 -9.47 -5.88 21.95
C PRO A 337 -9.52 -7.24 22.69
N GLU A 338 -10.71 -7.71 23.06
CA GLU A 338 -10.91 -8.97 23.77
C GLU A 338 -10.51 -10.15 22.87
N ALA A 339 -11.05 -10.20 21.68
CA ALA A 339 -10.71 -11.24 20.70
C ALA A 339 -9.22 -11.18 20.30
N LEU A 340 -8.65 -9.97 20.21
CA LEU A 340 -7.22 -9.80 19.95
C LEU A 340 -6.38 -10.35 21.13
N ALA A 341 -6.77 -10.08 22.38
CA ALA A 341 -6.07 -10.61 23.53
C ALA A 341 -6.15 -12.14 23.60
N GLU A 342 -7.31 -12.74 23.30
CA GLU A 342 -7.47 -14.20 23.21
C GLU A 342 -6.59 -14.79 22.09
N MET A 343 -6.54 -14.16 20.93
CA MET A 343 -5.67 -14.57 19.82
C MET A 343 -4.19 -14.51 20.23
N VAL A 344 -3.77 -13.46 20.96
CA VAL A 344 -2.40 -13.36 21.47
C VAL A 344 -2.13 -14.46 22.50
N ARG A 345 -3.06 -14.80 23.40
CA ARG A 345 -2.90 -15.95 24.32
C ARG A 345 -2.73 -17.27 23.56
N ALA A 346 -3.53 -17.47 22.53
CA ALA A 346 -3.36 -18.65 21.67
C ALA A 346 -1.97 -18.68 21.01
N PHE A 347 -1.47 -17.53 20.55
CA PHE A 347 -0.12 -17.40 20.01
C PHE A 347 0.97 -17.64 21.08
N LEU A 348 0.78 -17.15 22.32
CA LEU A 348 1.70 -17.42 23.44
C LEU A 348 1.75 -18.91 23.80
N ALA A 349 0.63 -19.61 23.68
CA ALA A 349 0.54 -21.05 23.92
C ALA A 349 1.19 -21.89 22.80
N CYS A 350 1.40 -21.34 21.60
CA CYS A 350 2.16 -22.01 20.56
C CYS A 350 3.63 -22.15 20.97
N GLY A 351 4.20 -23.33 20.77
CA GLY A 351 5.63 -23.55 20.96
C GLY A 351 6.46 -22.72 19.97
N GLU A 352 7.73 -22.54 20.29
CA GLU A 352 8.66 -21.76 19.45
C GLU A 352 8.79 -22.34 18.02
N GLU A 353 8.79 -23.67 17.91
CA GLU A 353 8.83 -24.37 16.63
C GLU A 353 7.63 -24.01 15.73
N GLU A 354 6.41 -24.00 16.28
CA GLU A 354 5.22 -23.64 15.51
C GLU A 354 5.22 -22.17 15.11
N ARG A 355 5.67 -21.27 16.00
CA ARG A 355 5.81 -19.83 15.64
C ARG A 355 6.82 -19.66 14.50
N ARG A 356 7.96 -20.37 14.55
CA ARG A 356 8.92 -20.36 13.45
C ARG A 356 8.32 -20.89 12.17
N ALA A 357 7.61 -22.02 12.23
CA ALA A 357 6.95 -22.62 11.09
C ALA A 357 5.87 -21.70 10.47
N MET A 358 5.13 -20.91 11.28
CA MET A 358 4.23 -19.86 10.76
C MET A 358 5.00 -18.83 9.93
N GLY A 359 6.12 -18.33 10.43
CA GLY A 359 6.97 -17.38 9.70
C GLY A 359 7.51 -17.95 8.38
N GLU A 360 8.00 -19.18 8.39
CA GLU A 360 8.50 -19.88 7.21
C GLU A 360 7.41 -20.07 6.15
N ARG A 361 6.20 -20.50 6.53
CA ARG A 361 5.05 -20.59 5.62
C ARG A 361 4.71 -19.24 5.01
N GLY A 362 4.77 -18.16 5.79
CA GLY A 362 4.59 -16.79 5.30
C GLY A 362 5.64 -16.43 4.24
N ARG A 363 6.90 -16.74 4.49
CA ARG A 363 8.00 -16.50 3.55
C ARG A 363 7.81 -17.28 2.25
N ILE A 364 7.49 -18.56 2.32
CA ILE A 364 7.21 -19.41 1.14
C ILE A 364 6.05 -18.82 0.33
N TYR A 365 4.97 -18.40 1.02
CA TYR A 365 3.82 -17.80 0.33
C TYR A 365 4.19 -16.46 -0.34
N TYR A 366 5.00 -15.62 0.31
CA TYR A 366 5.53 -14.39 -0.26
C TYR A 366 6.33 -14.66 -1.53
N GLU A 367 7.28 -15.58 -1.47
CA GLU A 367 8.14 -15.93 -2.61
C GLU A 367 7.35 -16.49 -3.79
N ALA A 368 6.28 -17.23 -3.52
CA ALA A 368 5.40 -17.77 -4.54
C ALA A 368 4.47 -16.71 -5.18
N ASN A 369 4.13 -15.59 -4.47
CA ASN A 369 3.04 -14.71 -4.91
C ASN A 369 3.41 -13.22 -5.01
N PHE A 370 4.39 -12.71 -4.22
CA PHE A 370 4.48 -11.26 -3.96
C PHE A 370 5.87 -10.67 -4.22
N THR A 371 6.84 -11.42 -4.78
CA THR A 371 8.18 -10.88 -4.99
C THR A 371 8.19 -9.76 -6.03
N LYS A 372 9.15 -8.82 -5.89
CA LYS A 372 9.39 -7.76 -6.87
C LYS A 372 9.60 -8.34 -8.27
N GLN A 373 10.35 -9.44 -8.38
CA GLN A 373 10.62 -10.08 -9.67
C GLN A 373 9.32 -10.48 -10.36
N ARG A 374 8.43 -11.21 -9.66
CA ARG A 374 7.13 -11.64 -10.20
C ARG A 374 6.24 -10.47 -10.60
N HIS A 375 6.17 -9.44 -9.75
CA HIS A 375 5.41 -8.23 -10.05
C HIS A 375 5.91 -7.59 -11.34
N MET A 376 7.22 -7.42 -11.48
CA MET A 376 7.82 -6.77 -12.63
C MET A 376 7.72 -7.62 -13.90
N ASP A 377 7.88 -8.93 -13.81
CA ASP A 377 7.72 -9.84 -14.95
C ASP A 377 6.30 -9.79 -15.48
N HIS A 378 5.32 -9.82 -14.59
CA HIS A 378 3.91 -9.72 -14.96
C HIS A 378 3.55 -8.35 -15.55
N LEU A 379 3.96 -7.26 -14.89
CA LEU A 379 3.72 -5.90 -15.39
C LEU A 379 4.35 -5.70 -16.77
N GLU A 380 5.61 -6.11 -16.96
CA GLU A 380 6.31 -5.98 -18.23
C GLU A 380 5.64 -6.77 -19.34
N ALA A 381 5.19 -8.00 -19.07
CA ALA A 381 4.46 -8.81 -20.03
C ALA A 381 3.15 -8.14 -20.47
N LEU A 382 2.42 -7.53 -19.53
CA LEU A 382 1.20 -6.76 -19.84
C LEU A 382 1.50 -5.51 -20.69
N LEU A 383 2.58 -4.77 -20.37
CA LEU A 383 2.98 -3.58 -21.11
C LEU A 383 3.42 -3.94 -22.53
N LYS A 384 4.24 -4.99 -22.72
CA LYS A 384 4.67 -5.47 -24.06
C LYS A 384 3.48 -5.93 -24.89
N LYS A 385 2.55 -6.67 -24.32
CA LYS A 385 1.32 -7.09 -24.99
C LYS A 385 0.48 -5.89 -25.46
N LEU A 386 0.38 -4.85 -24.64
CA LEU A 386 -0.33 -3.61 -25.03
C LEU A 386 0.41 -2.83 -26.11
N ALA A 387 1.74 -2.82 -26.10
CA ALA A 387 2.55 -2.19 -27.14
C ALA A 387 2.46 -2.91 -28.50
N GLY A 388 1.95 -4.13 -28.52
CA GLY A 388 1.88 -4.95 -29.74
C GLY A 388 3.17 -5.75 -29.99
N GLU A 389 4.04 -5.86 -29.00
CA GLU A 389 5.19 -6.76 -29.04
C GLU A 389 4.68 -8.18 -28.72
N GLU A 390 4.71 -9.09 -29.71
CA GLU A 390 4.41 -10.49 -29.48
C GLU A 390 5.40 -11.06 -28.49
N SER A 391 4.88 -11.72 -27.44
CA SER A 391 5.72 -12.48 -26.52
C SER A 391 6.41 -13.59 -27.32
N SER A 392 7.70 -13.44 -27.60
CA SER A 392 8.56 -14.54 -28.03
C SER A 392 8.80 -15.47 -26.83
N CYS A 393 7.71 -16.01 -26.28
CA CYS A 393 7.79 -17.08 -25.31
C CYS A 393 8.01 -18.36 -26.08
N GLY A 394 9.29 -18.71 -26.29
CA GLY A 394 9.69 -20.03 -26.75
C GLY A 394 9.10 -21.06 -25.79
N TYR A 395 8.23 -21.90 -26.32
CA TYR A 395 7.88 -23.15 -25.72
C TYR A 395 9.17 -23.96 -25.56
N PHE A 396 9.68 -24.02 -24.35
CA PHE A 396 10.57 -25.12 -23.97
C PHE A 396 9.67 -26.31 -23.64
N ASN A 397 9.70 -27.26 -24.58
CA ASN A 397 9.19 -28.61 -24.39
C ASN A 397 9.87 -29.32 -23.22
#